data_e4b3123472cb78bdb8b20e0713d091a7
#
_entry.id   e4b3123472cb78bdb8b20e0713d091a7
#
_cell.length_a   1.000
_cell.length_b   1.000
_cell.length_c   1.000
_cell.angle_alpha   90.00
_cell.angle_beta   90.00
_cell.angle_gamma   90.00
#
_symmetry.space_group_name_H-M   'P 1'
#
loop_
_entity.id
_entity.type
_entity.pdbx_description
1 polymer ?
#
loop_
_entity_poly.entity_id
_entity_poly.type
_entity_poly.pdbx_seq_one_letter_code
_entity_poly.pdbx_strand_id
1 'polypeptide(L)'
;MLELGSLLTQFLNGATLVSVLILISIGLAIIFGVMGVINLAHGEFFILGAYTVIAADALGLSAWWGIALAPLIVGLFGALVEVGIIRFLYKRPLETLLATWGLSIVIRQLVRIVFGVGYRASPHPLLGDLKAFGFTYPIYRVFLMAVCLAVILTTFYVFYRTDFGSKIRAITQDVEMASALAINTKSVR
;
A
#
# COMPACT_ATOMS: atom_id res chain seq x y z
N MET A 1 -21.21 -18.08 -27.02
CA MET A 1 -20.51 -18.51 -25.80
C MET A 1 -19.10 -17.94 -25.69
N LEU A 2 -18.31 -17.83 -26.76
CA LEU A 2 -16.96 -17.23 -26.72
C LEU A 2 -16.96 -15.74 -26.36
N GLU A 3 -17.94 -14.96 -26.82
CA GLU A 3 -18.06 -13.54 -26.50
C GLU A 3 -18.38 -13.29 -25.02
N LEU A 4 -19.24 -14.11 -24.42
CA LEU A 4 -19.57 -13.98 -23.00
C LEU A 4 -18.35 -14.27 -22.11
N GLY A 5 -17.56 -15.29 -22.44
CA GLY A 5 -16.32 -15.62 -21.73
C GLY A 5 -15.28 -14.50 -21.82
N SER A 6 -15.13 -13.85 -22.98
CA SER A 6 -14.21 -12.72 -23.15
C SER A 6 -14.66 -11.48 -22.38
N LEU A 7 -15.96 -11.17 -22.37
CA LEU A 7 -16.54 -10.07 -21.61
C LEU A 7 -16.35 -10.27 -20.10
N LEU A 8 -16.62 -11.49 -19.59
CA LEU A 8 -16.39 -11.82 -18.18
C LEU A 8 -14.91 -11.67 -17.79
N THR A 9 -13.99 -12.13 -18.64
CA THR A 9 -12.55 -11.98 -18.39
C THR A 9 -12.14 -10.50 -18.34
N GLN A 10 -12.64 -9.68 -19.26
CA GLN A 10 -12.38 -8.24 -19.26
C GLN A 10 -12.94 -7.55 -18.02
N PHE A 11 -14.17 -7.91 -17.62
CA PHE A 11 -14.79 -7.39 -16.39
C PHE A 11 -13.95 -7.74 -15.15
N LEU A 12 -13.54 -8.99 -15.01
CA LEU A 12 -12.71 -9.44 -13.89
C LEU A 12 -11.32 -8.77 -13.89
N ASN A 13 -10.72 -8.56 -15.06
CA ASN A 13 -9.48 -7.81 -15.18
C ASN A 13 -9.66 -6.37 -14.71
N GLY A 14 -10.73 -5.71 -15.13
CA GLY A 14 -11.09 -4.37 -14.68
C GLY A 14 -11.32 -4.33 -13.16
N ALA A 15 -12.08 -5.29 -12.61
CA ALA A 15 -12.34 -5.39 -11.18
C ALA A 15 -11.04 -5.57 -10.36
N THR A 16 -10.08 -6.36 -10.85
CA THR A 16 -8.76 -6.50 -10.21
C THR A 16 -8.01 -5.17 -10.17
N LEU A 17 -7.93 -4.47 -11.30
CA LEU A 17 -7.27 -3.16 -11.38
C LEU A 17 -7.93 -2.14 -10.45
N VAL A 18 -9.25 -2.07 -10.45
CA VAL A 18 -10.02 -1.17 -9.58
C VAL A 18 -9.76 -1.50 -8.10
N SER A 19 -9.74 -2.77 -7.72
CA SER A 19 -9.46 -3.19 -6.34
C SER A 19 -8.08 -2.72 -5.87
N VAL A 20 -7.05 -2.86 -6.71
CA VAL A 20 -5.69 -2.39 -6.41
C VAL A 20 -5.64 -0.86 -6.33
N LEU A 21 -6.28 -0.16 -7.26
CA LEU A 21 -6.33 1.31 -7.25
C LEU A 21 -7.03 1.87 -6.01
N ILE A 22 -8.14 1.24 -5.57
CA ILE A 22 -8.83 1.62 -4.33
C ILE A 22 -7.89 1.43 -3.14
N LEU A 23 -7.17 0.30 -3.06
CA LEU A 23 -6.24 0.03 -1.97
C LEU A 23 -5.12 1.08 -1.90
N ILE A 24 -4.53 1.41 -3.05
CA ILE A 24 -3.52 2.48 -3.16
C ILE A 24 -4.09 3.83 -2.71
N SER A 25 -5.28 4.17 -3.18
CA SER A 25 -5.93 5.45 -2.86
C SER A 25 -6.29 5.57 -1.38
N ILE A 26 -6.75 4.48 -0.74
CA ILE A 26 -7.03 4.46 0.70
C ILE A 26 -5.74 4.68 1.49
N GLY A 27 -4.63 4.03 1.12
CA GLY A 27 -3.35 4.24 1.77
C GLY A 27 -2.90 5.70 1.71
N LEU A 28 -3.00 6.33 0.54
CA LEU A 28 -2.67 7.75 0.36
C LEU A 28 -3.62 8.67 1.13
N ALA A 29 -4.92 8.37 1.12
CA ALA A 29 -5.94 9.14 1.83
C ALA A 29 -5.73 9.11 3.35
N ILE A 30 -5.31 7.96 3.91
CA ILE A 30 -4.99 7.83 5.33
C ILE A 30 -3.76 8.68 5.68
N ILE A 31 -2.68 8.58 4.91
CA ILE A 31 -1.47 9.36 5.14
C ILE A 31 -1.78 10.86 5.09
N PHE A 32 -2.46 11.30 4.04
CA PHE A 32 -2.84 12.71 3.89
C PHE A 32 -3.81 13.16 5.00
N GLY A 33 -4.82 12.36 5.31
CA GLY A 33 -5.82 12.69 6.32
C GLY A 33 -5.24 12.80 7.74
N VAL A 34 -4.33 11.89 8.13
CA VAL A 34 -3.75 11.85 9.48
C VAL A 34 -2.59 12.82 9.64
N MET A 35 -1.70 12.89 8.65
CA MET A 35 -0.47 13.66 8.73
C MET A 35 -0.56 15.04 8.06
N GLY A 36 -1.55 15.27 7.19
CA GLY A 36 -1.66 16.48 6.38
C GLY A 36 -0.52 16.63 5.36
N VAL A 37 0.16 15.55 5.03
CA VAL A 37 1.35 15.52 4.18
C VAL A 37 1.05 14.78 2.89
N ILE A 38 1.37 15.41 1.74
CA ILE A 38 1.33 14.74 0.45
C ILE A 38 2.67 14.01 0.25
N ASN A 39 2.63 12.67 0.23
CA ASN A 39 3.82 11.85 0.05
C ASN A 39 3.96 11.43 -1.42
N LEU A 40 4.87 12.10 -2.16
CA LEU A 40 5.16 11.76 -3.56
C LEU A 40 5.95 10.45 -3.71
N ALA A 41 6.55 9.94 -2.63
CA ALA A 41 7.22 8.64 -2.62
C ALA A 41 6.26 7.47 -2.37
N HIS A 42 4.93 7.70 -2.25
CA HIS A 42 3.97 6.64 -1.92
C HIS A 42 4.04 5.45 -2.89
N GLY A 43 4.18 5.71 -4.19
CA GLY A 43 4.34 4.67 -5.20
C GLY A 43 5.58 3.81 -5.00
N GLU A 44 6.66 4.36 -4.46
CA GLU A 44 7.93 3.65 -4.26
C GLU A 44 7.86 2.63 -3.11
N PHE A 45 6.94 2.81 -2.16
CA PHE A 45 6.70 1.80 -1.13
C PHE A 45 6.11 0.51 -1.72
N PHE A 46 5.31 0.60 -2.80
CA PHE A 46 4.86 -0.60 -3.53
C PHE A 46 6.01 -1.30 -4.24
N ILE A 47 6.92 -0.52 -4.83
CA ILE A 47 8.14 -1.07 -5.43
C ILE A 47 8.95 -1.82 -4.37
N LEU A 48 9.19 -1.23 -3.20
CA LEU A 48 9.91 -1.88 -2.10
C LEU A 48 9.20 -3.17 -1.65
N GLY A 49 7.87 -3.16 -1.54
CA GLY A 49 7.09 -4.35 -1.23
C GLY A 49 7.27 -5.46 -2.27
N ALA A 50 7.17 -5.13 -3.55
CA ALA A 50 7.38 -6.09 -4.64
C ALA A 50 8.80 -6.66 -4.64
N TYR A 51 9.81 -5.83 -4.46
CA TYR A 51 11.19 -6.26 -4.39
C TYR A 51 11.53 -7.05 -3.12
N THR A 52 10.77 -6.88 -2.03
CA THR A 52 10.86 -7.76 -0.85
C THR A 52 10.47 -9.19 -1.20
N VAL A 53 9.41 -9.38 -1.98
CA VAL A 53 8.97 -10.71 -2.44
C VAL A 53 10.03 -11.33 -3.37
N ILE A 54 10.56 -10.54 -4.30
CA ILE A 54 11.63 -11.00 -5.22
C ILE A 54 12.91 -11.37 -4.45
N ALA A 55 13.28 -10.60 -3.45
CA ALA A 55 14.45 -10.89 -2.62
C ALA A 55 14.25 -12.16 -1.76
N ALA A 56 13.06 -12.36 -1.21
CA ALA A 56 12.72 -13.58 -0.49
C ALA A 56 12.82 -14.83 -1.39
N ASP A 57 12.33 -14.74 -2.61
CA ASP A 57 12.44 -15.81 -3.61
C ASP A 57 13.91 -16.11 -3.99
N ALA A 58 14.71 -15.06 -4.17
CA ALA A 58 16.15 -15.20 -4.44
C ALA A 58 16.92 -15.88 -3.29
N LEU A 59 16.41 -15.78 -2.06
CA LEU A 59 16.93 -16.47 -0.88
C LEU A 59 16.38 -17.89 -0.71
N GLY A 60 15.58 -18.38 -1.66
CA GLY A 60 14.96 -19.70 -1.62
C GLY A 60 13.76 -19.80 -0.68
N LEU A 61 13.24 -18.68 -0.19
CA LEU A 61 12.04 -18.64 0.63
C LEU A 61 10.79 -18.69 -0.28
N SER A 62 9.72 -19.29 0.21
CA SER A 62 8.46 -19.29 -0.55
C SER A 62 7.91 -17.87 -0.69
N ALA A 63 7.16 -17.60 -1.78
CA ALA A 63 6.52 -16.31 -2.01
C ALA A 63 5.61 -15.85 -0.85
N TRP A 64 5.06 -16.79 -0.08
CA TRP A 64 4.26 -16.48 1.11
C TRP A 64 5.05 -15.74 2.19
N TRP A 65 6.31 -16.13 2.41
CA TRP A 65 7.19 -15.41 3.33
C TRP A 65 7.50 -14.00 2.82
N GLY A 66 7.72 -13.85 1.52
CA GLY A 66 7.90 -12.52 0.92
C GLY A 66 6.70 -11.61 1.14
N ILE A 67 5.48 -12.13 0.92
CA ILE A 67 4.22 -11.38 1.12
C ILE A 67 4.02 -11.02 2.61
N ALA A 68 4.34 -11.94 3.54
CA ALA A 68 4.21 -11.67 4.97
C ALA A 68 5.25 -10.67 5.49
N LEU A 69 6.48 -10.70 4.94
CA LEU A 69 7.57 -9.81 5.33
C LEU A 69 7.45 -8.41 4.70
N ALA A 70 6.85 -8.28 3.52
CA ALA A 70 6.72 -7.02 2.81
C ALA A 70 6.11 -5.89 3.67
N PRO A 71 4.96 -6.05 4.36
CA PRO A 71 4.41 -4.99 5.19
C PRO A 71 5.30 -4.62 6.38
N LEU A 72 6.05 -5.58 6.93
CA LEU A 72 6.99 -5.33 8.03
C LEU A 72 8.20 -4.51 7.57
N ILE A 73 8.82 -4.91 6.45
CA ILE A 73 10.00 -4.23 5.89
C ILE A 73 9.63 -2.84 5.39
N VAL A 74 8.54 -2.72 4.63
CA VAL A 74 8.06 -1.43 4.13
C VAL A 74 7.59 -0.54 5.26
N GLY A 75 6.91 -1.09 6.28
CA GLY A 75 6.48 -0.36 7.47
C GLY A 75 7.66 0.16 8.28
N LEU A 76 8.69 -0.67 8.51
CA LEU A 76 9.93 -0.24 9.18
C LEU A 76 10.65 0.85 8.40
N PHE A 77 10.77 0.70 7.09
CA PHE A 77 11.36 1.72 6.22
C PHE A 77 10.56 3.03 6.27
N GLY A 78 9.21 2.94 6.21
CA GLY A 78 8.33 4.10 6.34
C GLY A 78 8.50 4.82 7.68
N ALA A 79 8.62 4.06 8.79
CA ALA A 79 8.88 4.63 10.11
C ALA A 79 10.25 5.32 10.18
N LEU A 80 11.29 4.75 9.56
CA LEU A 80 12.62 5.39 9.47
C LEU A 80 12.56 6.70 8.68
N VAL A 81 11.85 6.72 7.57
CA VAL A 81 11.64 7.93 6.75
C VAL A 81 10.85 8.99 7.53
N GLU A 82 9.81 8.58 8.25
CA GLU A 82 9.04 9.48 9.09
C GLU A 82 9.93 10.13 10.16
N VAL A 83 10.61 9.31 10.98
CA VAL A 83 11.45 9.77 12.07
C VAL A 83 12.67 10.57 11.58
N GLY A 84 13.26 10.18 10.45
CA GLY A 84 14.47 10.81 9.92
C GLY A 84 14.24 12.08 9.12
N ILE A 85 13.11 12.19 8.43
CA ILE A 85 12.88 13.25 7.45
C ILE A 85 11.54 13.96 7.69
N ILE A 86 10.41 13.22 7.61
CA ILE A 86 9.07 13.82 7.48
C ILE A 86 8.67 14.59 8.75
N ARG A 87 8.96 14.06 9.94
CA ARG A 87 8.60 14.67 11.23
C ARG A 87 9.14 16.11 11.39
N PHE A 88 10.27 16.45 10.78
CA PHE A 88 10.85 17.79 10.84
C PHE A 88 10.17 18.77 9.87
N LEU A 89 9.39 18.26 8.92
CA LEU A 89 8.79 19.00 7.83
C LEU A 89 7.25 19.15 7.94
N TYR A 90 6.62 18.63 9.00
CA TYR A 90 5.16 18.68 9.17
C TYR A 90 4.53 20.07 9.06
N LYS A 91 5.26 21.12 9.44
CA LYS A 91 4.78 22.51 9.36
C LYS A 91 5.09 23.20 8.03
N ARG A 92 5.71 22.49 7.09
CA ARG A 92 6.24 23.05 5.83
C ARG A 92 5.84 22.17 4.64
N PRO A 93 4.60 22.30 4.15
CA PRO A 93 4.05 21.36 3.15
C PRO A 93 4.85 21.32 1.85
N LEU A 94 5.36 22.45 1.36
CA LEU A 94 6.17 22.49 0.14
C LEU A 94 7.53 21.79 0.31
N GLU A 95 8.18 21.97 1.46
CA GLU A 95 9.45 21.29 1.76
C GLU A 95 9.24 19.78 1.89
N THR A 96 8.09 19.35 2.43
CA THR A 96 7.74 17.94 2.52
C THR A 96 7.51 17.31 1.14
N LEU A 97 6.84 18.02 0.23
CA LEU A 97 6.68 17.59 -1.16
C LEU A 97 8.04 17.37 -1.84
N LEU A 98 8.95 18.34 -1.71
CA LEU A 98 10.30 18.25 -2.31
C LEU A 98 11.11 17.11 -1.68
N ALA A 99 11.05 16.94 -0.36
CA ALA A 99 11.75 15.88 0.35
C ALA A 99 11.24 14.49 -0.06
N THR A 100 9.92 14.29 -0.16
CA THR A 100 9.34 13.01 -0.60
C THR A 100 9.59 12.76 -2.08
N TRP A 101 9.63 13.78 -2.93
CA TRP A 101 10.04 13.65 -4.32
C TRP A 101 11.51 13.22 -4.44
N GLY A 102 12.42 13.87 -3.71
CA GLY A 102 13.82 13.47 -3.64
C GLY A 102 13.98 12.02 -3.15
N LEU A 103 13.24 11.65 -2.11
CA LEU A 103 13.20 10.27 -1.59
C LEU A 103 12.75 9.27 -2.66
N SER A 104 11.71 9.61 -3.43
CA SER A 104 11.23 8.79 -4.56
C SER A 104 12.36 8.49 -5.56
N ILE A 105 13.15 9.52 -5.93
CA ILE A 105 14.28 9.35 -6.84
C ILE A 105 15.35 8.43 -6.21
N VAL A 106 15.67 8.65 -4.94
CA VAL A 106 16.66 7.82 -4.22
C VAL A 106 16.23 6.36 -4.18
N ILE A 107 14.98 6.07 -3.80
CA ILE A 107 14.47 4.68 -3.73
C ILE A 107 14.57 4.02 -5.10
N ARG A 108 14.09 4.67 -6.16
CA ARG A 108 14.16 4.13 -7.53
C ARG A 108 15.59 3.84 -7.95
N GLN A 109 16.51 4.74 -7.64
CA GLN A 109 17.91 4.56 -7.99
C GLN A 109 18.56 3.43 -7.19
N LEU A 110 18.28 3.31 -5.89
CA LEU A 110 18.76 2.20 -5.06
C LEU A 110 18.26 0.85 -5.59
N VAL A 111 16.96 0.74 -5.92
CA VAL A 111 16.40 -0.48 -6.51
C VAL A 111 17.11 -0.84 -7.82
N ARG A 112 17.38 0.14 -8.69
CA ARG A 112 18.12 -0.10 -9.94
C ARG A 112 19.55 -0.55 -9.72
N ILE A 113 20.23 0.00 -8.73
CA ILE A 113 21.62 -0.39 -8.40
C ILE A 113 21.66 -1.83 -7.85
N VAL A 114 20.73 -2.17 -6.95
CA VAL A 114 20.72 -3.47 -6.27
C VAL A 114 20.19 -4.60 -7.17
N PHE A 115 19.10 -4.34 -7.89
CA PHE A 115 18.37 -5.36 -8.65
C PHE A 115 18.56 -5.26 -10.16
N GLY A 116 19.18 -4.19 -10.65
CA GLY A 116 19.36 -3.92 -12.09
C GLY A 116 18.17 -3.23 -12.74
N VAL A 117 18.29 -2.96 -14.05
CA VAL A 117 17.32 -2.17 -14.85
C VAL A 117 16.27 -3.07 -15.53
N GLY A 118 16.36 -4.40 -15.42
CA GLY A 118 15.51 -5.35 -16.11
C GLY A 118 14.12 -5.50 -15.49
N TYR A 119 13.13 -5.89 -16.31
CA TYR A 119 11.84 -6.35 -15.81
C TYR A 119 12.03 -7.65 -15.02
N ARG A 120 11.54 -7.69 -13.80
CA ARG A 120 11.52 -8.87 -12.96
C ARG A 120 10.10 -9.29 -12.67
N ALA A 121 9.77 -10.53 -13.00
CA ALA A 121 8.50 -11.12 -12.61
C ALA A 121 8.57 -11.50 -11.12
N SER A 122 7.52 -11.14 -10.39
CA SER A 122 7.36 -11.60 -9.00
C SER A 122 6.78 -13.01 -9.01
N PRO A 123 7.30 -13.94 -8.19
CA PRO A 123 6.73 -15.28 -8.08
C PRO A 123 5.32 -15.21 -7.52
N HIS A 124 4.42 -16.00 -8.09
CA HIS A 124 3.04 -16.09 -7.63
C HIS A 124 2.91 -17.25 -6.63
N PRO A 125 2.34 -17.02 -5.44
CA PRO A 125 2.19 -18.07 -4.44
C PRO A 125 1.12 -19.09 -4.80
N LEU A 126 0.18 -18.73 -5.67
CA LEU A 126 -0.91 -19.58 -6.13
C LEU A 126 -0.79 -19.82 -7.63
N LEU A 127 -0.49 -21.08 -7.99
CA LEU A 127 -0.47 -21.55 -9.36
C LEU A 127 -1.81 -22.19 -9.68
N GLY A 128 -2.31 -21.93 -10.87
CA GLY A 128 -3.55 -22.51 -11.39
C GLY A 128 -4.53 -21.49 -11.91
N ASP A 129 -5.48 -22.01 -12.68
CA ASP A 129 -6.51 -21.22 -13.33
C ASP A 129 -7.90 -21.72 -12.95
N LEU A 130 -8.80 -20.81 -12.66
CA LEU A 130 -10.23 -21.07 -12.57
C LEU A 130 -10.80 -21.20 -13.98
N LYS A 131 -11.26 -22.41 -14.29
CA LYS A 131 -11.94 -22.70 -15.56
C LYS A 131 -13.44 -22.83 -15.28
N ALA A 132 -14.22 -21.82 -15.65
CA ALA A 132 -15.67 -21.83 -15.49
C ALA A 132 -16.32 -21.16 -16.69
N PHE A 133 -17.47 -21.67 -17.14
CA PHE A 133 -18.30 -21.09 -18.21
C PHE A 133 -17.56 -20.68 -19.50
N GLY A 134 -16.50 -21.44 -19.86
CA GLY A 134 -15.72 -21.17 -21.07
C GLY A 134 -14.68 -20.05 -20.98
N PHE A 135 -14.41 -19.54 -19.80
CA PHE A 135 -13.29 -18.60 -19.54
C PHE A 135 -12.25 -19.20 -18.58
N THR A 136 -11.03 -18.73 -18.70
CA THR A 136 -9.89 -19.10 -17.84
C THR A 136 -9.40 -17.87 -17.13
N TYR A 137 -9.35 -17.92 -15.78
CA TYR A 137 -8.91 -16.79 -14.96
C TYR A 137 -7.92 -17.23 -13.89
N PRO A 138 -6.75 -16.55 -13.74
CA PRO A 138 -5.74 -16.92 -12.75
C PRO A 138 -6.27 -16.83 -11.32
N ILE A 139 -6.12 -17.91 -10.54
CA ILE A 139 -6.56 -17.97 -9.14
C ILE A 139 -5.89 -16.88 -8.30
N TYR A 140 -4.63 -16.57 -8.60
CA TYR A 140 -3.89 -15.50 -7.92
C TYR A 140 -4.61 -14.14 -7.97
N ARG A 141 -5.22 -13.78 -9.09
CA ARG A 141 -5.98 -12.51 -9.21
C ARG A 141 -7.22 -12.48 -8.34
N VAL A 142 -7.91 -13.60 -8.22
CA VAL A 142 -9.08 -13.73 -7.31
C VAL A 142 -8.62 -13.60 -5.87
N PHE A 143 -7.53 -14.25 -5.50
CA PHE A 143 -6.92 -14.12 -4.19
C PHE A 143 -6.52 -12.65 -3.90
N LEU A 144 -5.91 -11.97 -4.85
CA LEU A 144 -5.54 -10.55 -4.72
C LEU A 144 -6.76 -9.67 -4.49
N MET A 145 -7.85 -9.87 -5.25
CA MET A 145 -9.11 -9.14 -5.03
C MET A 145 -9.69 -9.40 -3.64
N ALA A 146 -9.66 -10.66 -3.17
CA ALA A 146 -10.13 -11.01 -1.83
C ALA A 146 -9.29 -10.35 -0.73
N VAL A 147 -7.97 -10.33 -0.88
CA VAL A 147 -7.06 -9.62 0.05
C VAL A 147 -7.32 -8.12 0.03
N CYS A 148 -7.45 -7.49 -1.15
CA CYS A 148 -7.80 -6.08 -1.26
C CYS A 148 -9.12 -5.77 -0.53
N LEU A 149 -10.15 -6.58 -0.76
CA LEU A 149 -11.44 -6.41 -0.10
C LEU A 149 -11.34 -6.56 1.42
N ALA A 150 -10.60 -7.57 1.90
CA ALA A 150 -10.37 -7.78 3.32
C ALA A 150 -9.66 -6.59 3.97
N VAL A 151 -8.62 -6.04 3.33
CA VAL A 151 -7.90 -4.86 3.81
C VAL A 151 -8.80 -3.62 3.83
N ILE A 152 -9.60 -3.41 2.77
CA ILE A 152 -10.57 -2.30 2.68
C ILE A 152 -11.58 -2.39 3.84
N LEU A 153 -12.19 -3.56 4.03
CA LEU A 153 -13.17 -3.78 5.10
C LEU A 153 -12.56 -3.62 6.49
N THR A 154 -11.35 -4.14 6.70
CA THR A 154 -10.62 -3.98 7.97
C THR A 154 -10.30 -2.53 8.24
N THR A 155 -9.83 -1.80 7.25
CA THR A 155 -9.57 -0.35 7.36
C THR A 155 -10.85 0.40 7.73
N PHE A 156 -11.93 0.12 7.04
CA PHE A 156 -13.24 0.73 7.33
C PHE A 156 -13.71 0.40 8.76
N TYR A 157 -13.58 -0.86 9.18
CA TYR A 157 -13.91 -1.28 10.54
C TYR A 157 -13.07 -0.54 11.59
N VAL A 158 -11.75 -0.47 11.40
CA VAL A 158 -10.84 0.24 12.32
C VAL A 158 -11.22 1.71 12.42
N PHE A 159 -11.46 2.38 11.29
CA PHE A 159 -11.77 3.80 11.27
C PHE A 159 -13.14 4.13 11.90
N TYR A 160 -14.16 3.29 11.69
CA TYR A 160 -15.53 3.63 12.09
C TYR A 160 -15.99 2.94 13.40
N ARG A 161 -15.35 1.84 13.79
CA ARG A 161 -15.78 1.02 14.92
C ARG A 161 -14.81 0.97 16.10
N THR A 162 -13.61 1.57 15.99
CA THR A 162 -12.62 1.55 17.08
C THR A 162 -12.39 2.93 17.67
N ASP A 163 -11.94 2.97 18.94
CA ASP A 163 -11.53 4.21 19.62
C ASP A 163 -10.35 4.89 18.93
N PHE A 164 -9.46 4.08 18.30
CA PHE A 164 -8.35 4.59 17.53
C PHE A 164 -8.85 5.40 16.32
N GLY A 165 -9.81 4.87 15.56
CA GLY A 165 -10.43 5.57 14.45
C GLY A 165 -11.17 6.84 14.88
N SER A 166 -11.83 6.81 16.05
CA SER A 166 -12.48 8.01 16.62
C SER A 166 -11.46 9.10 16.95
N LYS A 167 -10.33 8.76 17.55
CA LYS A 167 -9.24 9.70 17.84
C LYS A 167 -8.64 10.30 16.56
N ILE A 168 -8.40 9.48 15.55
CA ILE A 168 -7.93 9.96 14.24
C ILE A 168 -8.91 10.98 13.67
N ARG A 169 -10.19 10.65 13.59
CA ARG A 169 -11.21 11.57 13.05
C ARG A 169 -11.29 12.89 13.84
N ALA A 170 -11.19 12.85 15.16
CA ALA A 170 -11.17 14.05 15.98
C ALA A 170 -9.96 14.94 15.66
N ILE A 171 -8.77 14.34 15.52
CA ILE A 171 -7.52 15.07 15.20
C ILE A 171 -7.56 15.65 13.79
N THR A 172 -8.14 14.94 12.81
CA THR A 172 -8.24 15.42 11.43
C THR A 172 -9.24 16.55 11.25
N GLN A 173 -10.26 16.64 12.12
CA GLN A 173 -11.23 17.74 12.10
C GLN A 173 -10.66 19.00 12.75
N ASP A 174 -10.12 18.88 13.95
CA ASP A 174 -9.54 20.02 14.68
C ASP A 174 -8.49 19.52 15.69
N VAL A 175 -7.23 19.81 15.41
CA VAL A 175 -6.08 19.40 16.25
C VAL A 175 -6.09 20.13 17.60
N GLU A 176 -6.51 21.41 17.64
CA GLU A 176 -6.52 22.19 18.86
C GLU A 176 -7.64 21.73 19.79
N MET A 177 -8.83 21.52 19.25
CA MET A 177 -9.96 20.97 19.99
C MET A 177 -9.68 19.56 20.52
N ALA A 178 -9.08 18.70 19.69
CA ALA A 178 -8.69 17.34 20.10
C ALA A 178 -7.68 17.38 21.27
N SER A 179 -6.71 18.29 21.24
CA SER A 179 -5.75 18.45 22.33
C SER A 179 -6.39 18.99 23.61
N ALA A 180 -7.36 19.88 23.52
CA ALA A 180 -8.15 20.39 24.65
C ALA A 180 -8.98 19.28 25.34
N LEU A 181 -9.39 18.27 24.58
CA LEU A 181 -10.09 17.07 25.08
C LEU A 181 -9.12 15.98 25.60
N ALA A 182 -7.87 16.33 25.91
CA ALA A 182 -6.83 15.44 26.41
C ALA A 182 -6.48 14.26 25.48
N ILE A 183 -6.78 14.35 24.20
CA ILE A 183 -6.33 13.36 23.20
C ILE A 183 -4.85 13.62 22.91
N ASN A 184 -4.02 12.59 23.13
CA ASN A 184 -2.58 12.69 22.84
C ASN A 184 -2.33 12.71 21.33
N THR A 185 -2.30 13.91 20.74
CA THR A 185 -2.12 14.13 19.30
C THR A 185 -0.77 13.63 18.78
N LYS A 186 0.26 13.58 19.65
CA LYS A 186 1.61 13.08 19.29
C LYS A 186 1.68 11.57 19.17
N SER A 187 0.80 10.84 19.86
CA SER A 187 0.77 9.36 19.83
C SER A 187 -0.04 8.81 18.65
N VAL A 188 -0.81 9.65 17.96
CA VAL A 188 -1.71 9.26 16.87
C VAL A 188 -1.14 9.68 15.51
N ARG A 189 -0.24 10.64 15.48
CA ARG A 189 0.54 11.04 14.30
C ARG A 189 1.81 10.22 14.18
#